data_2176a48a43dbea84980358731d5d75bb
#
_entry.id   2176a48a43dbea84980358731d5d75bb
#
_cell.length_a   1.000
_cell.length_b   1.000
_cell.length_c   1.000
_cell.angle_alpha   90.00
_cell.angle_beta   90.00
_cell.angle_gamma   90.00
#
_symmetry.space_group_name_H-M   'P 1'
#
loop_
_entity.id
_entity.type
_entity.pdbx_description
1 polymer ?
#
loop_
_entity_poly.entity_id
_entity_poly.type
_entity_poly.pdbx_seq_one_letter_code
_entity_poly.pdbx_strand_id
1 'polypeptide(L)'
;CKEEPMSSHCNQSVCRGLKHGIGTTSMPAISGLSVILSEPRLWFLDIDGRRLELTTEELQAPRLFQRACMEQLNFMPPKMKDADWEVQVNGLLENCNEIAVPQELTYKGQFLSFLELFCTGRVQAQSFEEVVIGKPYTDVEESRTYFRLDSLMEFLRNRKFDNYTRAQVQER
;
A
#
# COMPACT_ATOMS: atom_id res chain seq x y z
N CYS A 1 -1.70 20.77 31.05
CA CYS A 1 -0.23 21.00 31.04
C CYS A 1 0.21 21.77 29.79
N LYS A 2 -0.26 23.00 29.57
CA LYS A 2 0.17 23.86 28.45
C LYS A 2 1.18 24.93 28.88
N GLU A 3 1.35 25.14 30.18
CA GLU A 3 2.29 26.12 30.71
C GLU A 3 3.62 25.47 31.08
N GLU A 4 4.72 26.07 30.65
CA GLU A 4 6.08 25.51 30.73
C GLU A 4 6.50 25.03 32.15
N PRO A 5 6.26 25.76 33.25
CA PRO A 5 6.70 25.29 34.56
C PRO A 5 5.95 24.06 35.07
N MET A 6 4.69 23.87 34.64
CA MET A 6 3.87 22.71 35.05
C MET A 6 4.03 21.52 34.12
N SER A 7 4.31 21.75 32.84
CA SER A 7 4.51 20.70 31.85
C SER A 7 5.78 19.88 32.11
N SER A 8 6.85 20.52 32.63
CA SER A 8 8.10 19.86 32.96
C SER A 8 8.01 18.90 34.15
N HIS A 9 6.95 18.97 34.96
CA HIS A 9 6.74 18.14 36.15
C HIS A 9 5.60 17.10 35.97
N CYS A 10 4.90 17.13 34.84
CA CYS A 10 3.78 16.24 34.61
C CYS A 10 4.25 14.83 34.21
N ASN A 11 3.85 13.82 34.97
CA ASN A 11 4.21 12.43 34.75
C ASN A 11 3.07 11.60 34.15
N GLN A 12 1.99 12.21 33.65
CA GLN A 12 0.89 11.49 33.01
C GLN A 12 1.33 10.94 31.65
N SER A 13 0.81 9.76 31.27
CA SER A 13 1.15 9.09 30.01
C SER A 13 0.90 9.96 28.78
N VAL A 14 -0.19 10.74 28.79
CA VAL A 14 -0.52 11.70 27.73
C VAL A 14 0.52 12.83 27.63
N CYS A 15 1.06 13.30 28.76
CA CYS A 15 2.09 14.34 28.76
C CYS A 15 3.48 13.81 28.41
N ARG A 16 3.73 12.51 28.60
CA ARG A 16 4.99 11.86 28.18
C ARG A 16 5.11 11.75 26.67
N GLY A 17 4.01 11.60 25.96
CA GLY A 17 3.97 11.64 24.50
C GLY A 17 4.04 13.03 23.91
N LEU A 18 3.88 14.06 24.72
CA LEU A 18 3.97 15.45 24.28
C LEU A 18 5.37 16.02 24.59
N LYS A 19 5.82 16.94 23.78
CA LYS A 19 7.13 17.62 23.84
C LYS A 19 7.47 18.27 25.20
N HIS A 20 6.52 18.28 26.14
CA HIS A 20 6.55 19.01 27.40
C HIS A 20 6.42 18.15 28.66
N GLY A 21 6.46 16.82 28.57
CA GLY A 21 6.35 15.92 29.73
C GLY A 21 7.68 15.58 30.37
N ILE A 22 7.65 15.19 31.69
CA ILE A 22 8.80 14.52 32.32
C ILE A 22 8.92 13.13 31.72
N GLY A 23 9.78 12.98 30.84
CA GLY A 23 10.12 11.68 30.27
C GLY A 23 11.21 11.91 29.27
N THR A 24 11.93 10.91 28.98
CA THR A 24 12.82 10.93 27.83
C THR A 24 11.99 11.22 26.59
N THR A 25 11.89 12.47 26.27
CA THR A 25 11.13 13.06 25.18
C THR A 25 11.72 12.75 23.81
N SER A 26 12.22 11.55 23.65
CA SER A 26 12.79 11.11 22.41
C SER A 26 11.78 10.42 21.49
N MET A 27 10.55 10.14 21.99
CA MET A 27 9.47 9.67 21.14
C MET A 27 8.82 10.85 20.42
N PRO A 28 8.82 10.84 19.10
CA PRO A 28 8.11 11.86 18.33
C PRO A 28 6.61 11.78 18.58
N ALA A 29 5.92 12.91 18.46
CA ALA A 29 4.47 12.93 18.55
C ALA A 29 3.88 12.35 17.26
N ILE A 30 3.32 11.14 17.36
CA ILE A 30 2.57 10.52 16.28
C ILE A 30 1.14 11.05 16.34
N SER A 31 0.68 11.72 15.29
CA SER A 31 -0.59 12.43 15.26
C SER A 31 -1.68 11.76 14.43
N GLY A 32 -1.33 10.88 13.51
CA GLY A 32 -2.31 10.19 12.67
C GLY A 32 -1.71 9.14 11.77
N LEU A 33 -2.57 8.21 11.33
CA LEU A 33 -2.27 7.19 10.36
C LEU A 33 -3.27 7.28 9.21
N SER A 34 -2.77 7.23 7.99
CA SER A 34 -3.59 7.14 6.77
C SER A 34 -3.10 5.98 5.94
N VAL A 35 -4.02 5.31 5.24
CA VAL A 35 -3.70 4.21 4.34
C VAL A 35 -4.26 4.45 2.95
N ILE A 36 -3.43 4.27 1.94
CA ILE A 36 -3.87 4.16 0.56
C ILE A 36 -4.21 2.69 0.29
N LEU A 37 -5.46 2.43 -0.11
CA LEU A 37 -5.98 1.10 -0.42
C LEU A 37 -5.49 0.62 -1.80
N SER A 38 -4.15 0.61 -1.98
CA SER A 38 -3.46 0.04 -3.15
C SER A 38 -3.01 -1.40 -2.88
N GLU A 39 -2.53 -2.10 -3.91
CA GLU A 39 -1.85 -3.39 -3.77
C GLU A 39 -0.39 -3.24 -4.26
N PRO A 40 0.62 -3.28 -3.37
CA PRO A 40 0.54 -3.39 -1.90
C PRO A 40 -0.02 -2.12 -1.23
N ARG A 41 -0.55 -2.26 0.00
CA ARG A 41 -1.02 -1.11 0.79
C ARG A 41 0.14 -0.19 1.13
N LEU A 42 -0.11 1.11 1.09
CA LEU A 42 0.85 2.14 1.44
C LEU A 42 0.31 2.93 2.63
N TRP A 43 1.12 3.03 3.67
CA TRP A 43 0.77 3.68 4.91
C TRP A 43 1.49 5.01 5.05
N PHE A 44 0.81 6.01 5.57
CA PHE A 44 1.36 7.30 5.88
C PHE A 44 1.15 7.62 7.35
N LEU A 45 2.25 7.84 8.06
CA LEU A 45 2.26 8.17 9.46
C LEU A 45 2.70 9.62 9.65
N ASP A 46 1.87 10.41 10.30
CA ASP A 46 2.19 11.81 10.58
C ASP A 46 2.96 11.91 11.90
N ILE A 47 4.22 12.33 11.84
CA ILE A 47 5.17 12.41 12.96
C ILE A 47 5.73 13.83 13.05
N ASP A 48 5.52 14.52 14.18
CA ASP A 48 6.01 15.89 14.42
C ASP A 48 5.72 16.84 13.23
N GLY A 49 4.52 16.70 12.62
CA GLY A 49 4.10 17.50 11.47
C GLY A 49 4.77 17.13 10.14
N ARG A 50 5.54 16.06 10.11
CA ARG A 50 6.11 15.47 8.89
C ARG A 50 5.45 14.15 8.57
N ARG A 51 5.37 13.81 7.30
CA ARG A 51 4.75 12.56 6.83
C ARG A 51 5.83 11.52 6.52
N LEU A 52 5.65 10.34 7.09
CA LEU A 52 6.49 9.17 6.86
C LEU A 52 5.70 8.14 6.04
N GLU A 53 6.28 7.69 4.94
CA GLU A 53 5.74 6.62 4.11
C GLU A 53 6.24 5.27 4.62
N LEU A 54 5.34 4.30 4.77
CA LEU A 54 5.65 2.99 5.32
C LEU A 54 4.97 1.87 4.51
N THR A 55 5.66 0.79 4.35
CA THR A 55 5.08 -0.50 3.96
C THR A 55 4.40 -1.15 5.17
N THR A 56 3.59 -2.18 4.92
CA THR A 56 2.96 -2.94 6.01
C THR A 56 4.00 -3.58 6.94
N GLU A 57 5.10 -4.08 6.40
CA GLU A 57 6.20 -4.68 7.18
C GLU A 57 6.88 -3.63 8.06
N GLU A 58 7.13 -2.44 7.54
CA GLU A 58 7.74 -1.33 8.29
C GLU A 58 6.82 -0.82 9.40
N LEU A 59 5.51 -0.81 9.18
CA LEU A 59 4.54 -0.44 10.19
C LEU A 59 4.42 -1.51 11.29
N GLN A 60 4.56 -2.80 10.96
CA GLN A 60 4.48 -3.88 11.93
C GLN A 60 5.70 -3.99 12.85
N ALA A 61 6.90 -3.74 12.32
CA ALA A 61 8.13 -4.01 13.04
C ALA A 61 8.80 -2.70 13.52
N PRO A 62 8.94 -2.49 14.84
CA PRO A 62 9.51 -1.24 15.37
C PRO A 62 10.93 -0.96 14.88
N ARG A 63 11.70 -2.00 14.53
CA ARG A 63 13.05 -1.83 13.96
C ARG A 63 13.00 -1.30 12.52
N LEU A 64 12.05 -1.77 11.72
CA LEU A 64 11.87 -1.29 10.35
C LEU A 64 11.30 0.12 10.34
N PHE A 65 10.38 0.40 11.25
CA PHE A 65 9.90 1.77 11.50
C PHE A 65 11.06 2.73 11.86
N GLN A 66 11.95 2.33 12.78
CA GLN A 66 13.14 3.15 13.12
C GLN A 66 14.01 3.42 11.89
N ARG A 67 14.21 2.41 11.04
CA ARG A 67 14.95 2.53 9.80
C ARG A 67 14.28 3.51 8.82
N ALA A 68 12.99 3.39 8.60
CA ALA A 68 12.24 4.30 7.76
C ALA A 68 12.31 5.76 8.27
N CYS A 69 12.24 5.97 9.59
CA CYS A 69 12.43 7.29 10.19
C CYS A 69 13.82 7.85 9.91
N MET A 70 14.87 7.03 9.97
CA MET A 70 16.24 7.44 9.65
C MET A 70 16.37 7.82 8.18
N GLU A 71 15.82 7.00 7.28
CA GLU A 71 15.97 7.19 5.84
C GLU A 71 15.19 8.41 5.33
N GLN A 72 13.96 8.64 5.85
CA GLN A 72 13.09 9.68 5.33
C GLN A 72 13.10 10.97 6.15
N LEU A 73 13.29 10.87 7.46
CA LEU A 73 13.18 12.01 8.38
C LEU A 73 14.51 12.44 8.99
N ASN A 74 15.61 11.72 8.72
CA ASN A 74 16.92 11.93 9.36
C ASN A 74 16.85 11.94 10.89
N PHE A 75 16.02 11.07 11.45
CA PHE A 75 15.78 10.97 12.87
C PHE A 75 15.63 9.50 13.28
N MET A 76 16.28 9.09 14.37
CA MET A 76 16.16 7.75 14.93
C MET A 76 15.34 7.80 16.23
N PRO A 77 14.10 7.31 16.24
CA PRO A 77 13.33 7.20 17.46
C PRO A 77 13.97 6.20 18.43
N PRO A 78 13.71 6.31 19.74
CA PRO A 78 14.23 5.39 20.73
C PRO A 78 13.72 3.97 20.46
N LYS A 79 14.49 3.01 20.95
CA LYS A 79 14.13 1.59 20.83
C LYS A 79 12.84 1.32 21.65
N MET A 80 11.83 0.81 20.98
CA MET A 80 10.58 0.37 21.59
C MET A 80 10.55 -1.15 21.76
N LYS A 81 9.79 -1.62 22.76
CA LYS A 81 9.45 -3.03 22.87
C LYS A 81 8.34 -3.37 21.86
N ASP A 82 8.36 -4.56 21.33
CA ASP A 82 7.38 -4.99 20.31
C ASP A 82 5.93 -4.88 20.83
N ALA A 83 5.69 -5.27 22.09
CA ALA A 83 4.36 -5.16 22.72
C ALA A 83 3.87 -3.71 22.86
N ASP A 84 4.76 -2.78 23.22
CA ASP A 84 4.41 -1.37 23.36
C ASP A 84 4.10 -0.74 21.99
N TRP A 85 4.85 -1.16 20.96
CA TRP A 85 4.63 -0.75 19.58
C TRP A 85 3.31 -1.30 19.04
N GLU A 86 3.01 -2.58 19.28
CA GLU A 86 1.76 -3.21 18.85
C GLU A 86 0.52 -2.48 19.42
N VAL A 87 0.54 -2.12 20.71
CA VAL A 87 -0.53 -1.32 21.33
C VAL A 87 -0.69 0.04 20.63
N GLN A 88 0.44 0.68 20.32
CA GLN A 88 0.43 1.98 19.66
C GLN A 88 -0.12 1.89 18.23
N VAL A 89 0.32 0.91 17.45
CA VAL A 89 -0.15 0.69 16.08
C VAL A 89 -1.64 0.34 16.06
N ASN A 90 -2.11 -0.52 16.98
CA ASN A 90 -3.54 -0.84 17.07
C ASN A 90 -4.38 0.40 17.38
N GLY A 91 -3.95 1.26 18.29
CA GLY A 91 -4.63 2.53 18.57
C GLY A 91 -4.64 3.49 17.36
N LEU A 92 -3.61 3.48 16.53
CA LEU A 92 -3.59 4.25 15.28
C LEU A 92 -4.51 3.64 14.21
N LEU A 93 -4.59 2.32 14.13
CA LEU A 93 -5.46 1.63 13.18
C LEU A 93 -6.95 1.85 13.47
N GLU A 94 -7.35 1.97 14.74
CA GLU A 94 -8.73 2.31 15.14
C GLU A 94 -9.20 3.66 14.57
N ASN A 95 -8.26 4.59 14.36
CA ASN A 95 -8.54 5.95 13.88
C ASN A 95 -7.88 6.21 12.51
N CYS A 96 -7.59 5.15 11.76
CA CYS A 96 -6.92 5.26 10.48
C CYS A 96 -7.83 5.89 9.42
N ASN A 97 -7.29 6.86 8.69
CA ASN A 97 -7.98 7.46 7.56
C ASN A 97 -7.72 6.64 6.29
N GLU A 98 -8.77 6.01 5.76
CA GLU A 98 -8.69 5.22 4.53
C GLU A 98 -8.85 6.10 3.28
N ILE A 99 -7.88 6.07 2.40
CA ILE A 99 -7.87 6.79 1.13
C ILE A 99 -8.10 5.78 0.02
N ALA A 100 -9.29 5.84 -0.58
CA ALA A 100 -9.61 5.03 -1.75
C ALA A 100 -8.82 5.53 -2.96
N VAL A 101 -8.14 4.62 -3.65
CA VAL A 101 -7.49 4.93 -4.93
C VAL A 101 -8.48 4.62 -6.06
N PRO A 102 -8.62 5.50 -7.06
CA PRO A 102 -9.36 5.17 -8.28
C PRO A 102 -8.86 3.83 -8.84
N GLN A 103 -9.79 2.95 -9.21
CA GLN A 103 -9.42 1.59 -9.65
C GLN A 103 -8.42 1.60 -10.82
N GLU A 104 -8.52 2.60 -11.69
CA GLU A 104 -7.65 2.78 -12.85
C GLU A 104 -6.17 2.99 -12.48
N LEU A 105 -5.89 3.50 -11.28
CA LEU A 105 -4.53 3.72 -10.77
C LEU A 105 -3.96 2.51 -10.03
N THR A 106 -4.80 1.52 -9.74
CA THR A 106 -4.33 0.27 -9.11
C THR A 106 -3.75 -0.67 -10.17
N TYR A 107 -2.81 -1.54 -9.79
CA TYR A 107 -2.29 -2.58 -10.70
C TYR A 107 -3.40 -3.49 -11.23
N LYS A 108 -4.40 -3.77 -10.38
CA LYS A 108 -5.57 -4.55 -10.78
C LYS A 108 -6.40 -3.83 -11.84
N GLY A 109 -6.69 -2.54 -11.65
CA GLY A 109 -7.43 -1.75 -12.62
C GLY A 109 -6.69 -1.60 -13.95
N GLN A 110 -5.37 -1.34 -13.89
CA GLN A 110 -4.53 -1.31 -15.10
C GLN A 110 -4.53 -2.65 -15.82
N PHE A 111 -4.41 -3.76 -15.08
CA PHE A 111 -4.50 -5.10 -15.65
C PHE A 111 -5.84 -5.34 -16.35
N LEU A 112 -6.97 -5.00 -15.71
CA LEU A 112 -8.29 -5.15 -16.30
C LEU A 112 -8.45 -4.30 -17.56
N SER A 113 -7.96 -3.06 -17.56
CA SER A 113 -7.97 -2.20 -18.76
C SER A 113 -7.13 -2.79 -19.90
N PHE A 114 -5.97 -3.37 -19.58
CA PHE A 114 -5.15 -4.04 -20.58
C PHE A 114 -5.78 -5.34 -21.08
N LEU A 115 -6.44 -6.09 -20.21
CA LEU A 115 -7.17 -7.31 -20.59
C LEU A 115 -8.33 -6.98 -21.52
N GLU A 116 -9.12 -5.97 -21.18
CA GLU A 116 -10.20 -5.47 -22.04
C GLU A 116 -9.67 -5.03 -23.40
N LEU A 117 -8.60 -4.23 -23.41
CA LEU A 117 -7.97 -3.78 -24.64
C LEU A 117 -7.37 -4.95 -25.46
N PHE A 118 -6.85 -5.99 -24.81
CA PHE A 118 -6.38 -7.19 -25.47
C PHE A 118 -7.53 -7.93 -26.14
N CYS A 119 -8.65 -8.08 -25.44
CA CYS A 119 -9.83 -8.80 -25.93
C CYS A 119 -10.61 -8.02 -26.99
N THR A 120 -10.64 -6.68 -26.95
CA THR A 120 -11.47 -5.87 -27.85
C THR A 120 -10.69 -5.11 -28.92
N GLY A 121 -9.47 -4.67 -28.58
CA GLY A 121 -8.65 -3.79 -29.44
C GLY A 121 -7.77 -4.51 -30.46
N ARG A 122 -7.71 -5.84 -30.44
CA ARG A 122 -6.97 -6.65 -31.42
C ARG A 122 -7.89 -7.18 -32.51
N VAL A 123 -7.28 -7.67 -33.58
CA VAL A 123 -8.00 -8.41 -34.60
C VAL A 123 -8.58 -9.65 -33.95
N GLN A 124 -9.90 -9.73 -33.89
CA GLN A 124 -10.63 -10.87 -33.34
C GLN A 124 -10.50 -12.09 -34.23
N ALA A 125 -10.51 -13.26 -33.61
CA ALA A 125 -10.64 -14.53 -34.34
C ALA A 125 -12.07 -14.68 -34.87
N GLN A 126 -12.20 -15.19 -36.05
CA GLN A 126 -13.51 -15.49 -36.64
C GLN A 126 -14.00 -16.89 -36.26
N SER A 127 -13.08 -17.78 -35.87
CA SER A 127 -13.38 -19.11 -35.39
C SER A 127 -12.52 -19.48 -34.18
N PHE A 128 -12.96 -20.46 -33.40
CA PHE A 128 -12.24 -20.92 -32.21
C PHE A 128 -10.83 -21.45 -32.55
N GLU A 129 -10.64 -22.05 -33.74
CA GLU A 129 -9.34 -22.56 -34.19
C GLU A 129 -8.28 -21.46 -34.32
N GLU A 130 -8.68 -20.22 -34.61
CA GLU A 130 -7.76 -19.11 -34.73
C GLU A 130 -7.18 -18.64 -33.36
N VAL A 131 -7.72 -19.13 -32.27
CA VAL A 131 -7.13 -18.88 -30.93
C VAL A 131 -5.70 -19.44 -30.85
N VAL A 132 -5.43 -20.52 -31.57
CA VAL A 132 -4.09 -21.16 -31.60
C VAL A 132 -3.03 -20.21 -32.13
N ILE A 133 -3.38 -19.31 -33.07
CA ILE A 133 -2.46 -18.32 -33.65
C ILE A 133 -2.41 -17.02 -32.84
N GLY A 134 -3.03 -16.98 -31.64
CA GLY A 134 -2.91 -15.89 -30.68
C GLY A 134 -3.94 -14.78 -30.81
N LYS A 135 -5.00 -14.96 -31.60
CA LYS A 135 -6.12 -14.03 -31.68
C LYS A 135 -7.15 -14.35 -30.59
N PRO A 136 -7.71 -13.36 -29.87
CA PRO A 136 -8.84 -13.60 -28.98
C PRO A 136 -10.11 -13.90 -29.76
N TYR A 137 -10.87 -14.90 -29.33
CA TYR A 137 -12.18 -15.29 -29.86
C TYR A 137 -13.26 -15.04 -28.82
N THR A 138 -14.29 -14.29 -29.19
CA THR A 138 -15.44 -14.03 -28.33
C THR A 138 -16.64 -14.82 -28.80
N ASP A 139 -17.09 -15.77 -27.98
CA ASP A 139 -18.33 -16.46 -28.16
C ASP A 139 -19.46 -15.60 -27.58
N VAL A 140 -20.32 -15.11 -28.48
CA VAL A 140 -21.42 -14.23 -28.11
C VAL A 140 -22.54 -15.00 -27.40
N GLU A 141 -22.75 -16.27 -27.74
CA GLU A 141 -23.81 -17.10 -27.14
C GLU A 141 -23.46 -17.47 -25.70
N GLU A 142 -22.21 -17.82 -25.43
CA GLU A 142 -21.73 -18.14 -24.10
C GLU A 142 -21.29 -16.90 -23.30
N SER A 143 -21.20 -15.73 -23.92
CA SER A 143 -20.64 -14.50 -23.35
C SER A 143 -19.24 -14.71 -22.77
N ARG A 144 -18.41 -15.45 -23.49
CA ARG A 144 -17.03 -15.81 -23.07
C ARG A 144 -16.01 -15.42 -24.12
N THR A 145 -14.86 -14.98 -23.66
CA THR A 145 -13.72 -14.71 -24.54
C THR A 145 -12.60 -15.71 -24.26
N TYR A 146 -12.19 -16.40 -25.31
CA TYR A 146 -11.12 -17.40 -25.30
C TYR A 146 -9.85 -16.79 -25.88
N PHE A 147 -8.73 -16.99 -25.21
CA PHE A 147 -7.42 -16.53 -25.68
C PHE A 147 -6.29 -17.39 -25.12
N ARG A 148 -5.12 -17.27 -25.72
CA ARG A 148 -3.91 -17.92 -25.21
C ARG A 148 -3.26 -17.02 -24.15
N LEU A 149 -2.97 -17.60 -22.99
CA LEU A 149 -2.27 -16.91 -21.91
C LEU A 149 -0.92 -16.33 -22.36
N ASP A 150 -0.17 -17.08 -23.20
CA ASP A 150 1.13 -16.60 -23.72
C ASP A 150 0.98 -15.32 -24.55
N SER A 151 -0.07 -15.22 -25.35
CA SER A 151 -0.35 -14.04 -26.16
C SER A 151 -0.74 -12.83 -25.31
N LEU A 152 -1.49 -13.05 -24.22
CA LEU A 152 -1.78 -12.00 -23.24
C LEU A 152 -0.50 -11.56 -22.50
N MET A 153 0.33 -12.49 -22.05
CA MET A 153 1.59 -12.17 -21.36
C MET A 153 2.57 -11.38 -22.27
N GLU A 154 2.65 -11.73 -23.54
CA GLU A 154 3.43 -10.97 -24.51
C GLU A 154 2.87 -9.55 -24.71
N PHE A 155 1.55 -9.43 -24.82
CA PHE A 155 0.88 -8.13 -24.94
C PHE A 155 1.13 -7.24 -23.71
N LEU A 156 1.03 -7.79 -22.50
CA LEU A 156 1.31 -7.08 -21.24
C LEU A 156 2.77 -6.61 -21.20
N ARG A 157 3.71 -7.48 -21.54
CA ARG A 157 5.14 -7.17 -21.59
C ARG A 157 5.45 -6.05 -22.59
N ASN A 158 4.85 -6.07 -23.77
CA ASN A 158 5.00 -5.03 -24.77
C ASN A 158 4.48 -3.67 -24.29
N ARG A 159 3.59 -3.66 -23.30
CA ARG A 159 3.09 -2.45 -22.61
C ARG A 159 3.82 -2.12 -21.33
N LYS A 160 4.93 -2.81 -21.05
CA LYS A 160 5.75 -2.63 -19.83
C LYS A 160 4.95 -2.87 -18.54
N PHE A 161 3.97 -3.78 -18.58
CA PHE A 161 3.21 -4.19 -17.42
C PHE A 161 3.78 -5.52 -16.90
N ASP A 162 4.70 -5.44 -15.93
CA ASP A 162 5.42 -6.57 -15.34
C ASP A 162 5.00 -6.85 -13.89
N ASN A 163 3.89 -6.24 -13.44
CA ASN A 163 3.42 -6.29 -12.05
C ASN A 163 2.84 -7.65 -11.66
N TYR A 164 2.43 -8.47 -12.63
CA TYR A 164 1.89 -9.81 -12.38
C TYR A 164 2.70 -10.89 -13.09
N THR A 165 3.00 -11.94 -12.34
CA THR A 165 3.57 -13.16 -12.90
C THR A 165 2.50 -13.96 -13.67
N ARG A 166 2.95 -14.89 -14.53
CA ARG A 166 2.05 -15.78 -15.26
C ARG A 166 1.06 -16.52 -14.36
N ALA A 167 1.52 -17.02 -13.21
CA ALA A 167 0.68 -17.71 -12.24
C ALA A 167 -0.41 -16.80 -11.68
N GLN A 168 -0.04 -15.57 -11.30
CA GLN A 168 -0.99 -14.58 -10.79
C GLN A 168 -2.03 -14.16 -11.84
N VAL A 169 -1.66 -14.07 -13.12
CA VAL A 169 -2.61 -13.78 -14.21
C VAL A 169 -3.59 -14.94 -14.43
N GLN A 170 -3.15 -16.17 -14.21
CA GLN A 170 -3.97 -17.36 -14.39
C GLN A 170 -5.00 -17.55 -13.26
N GLU A 171 -4.73 -17.04 -12.07
CA GLU A 171 -5.61 -17.11 -10.90
C GLU A 171 -6.66 -15.99 -10.85
N ARG A 172 -6.53 -14.95 -11.65
CA ARG A 172 -7.41 -13.76 -11.68
C ARG A 172 -8.43 -13.82 -12.80
#